data_59e57ce362d9a93c800a67c84d307e41
#
_entry.id   59e57ce362d9a93c800a67c84d307e41
#
_cell.length_a   1.000
_cell.length_b   1.000
_cell.length_c   1.000
_cell.angle_alpha   90.00
_cell.angle_beta   90.00
_cell.angle_gamma   90.00
#
_symmetry.space_group_name_H-M   'P 1'
#
loop_
_entity.id
_entity.type
_entity.pdbx_description
1 polymer ?
#
loop_
_entity_poly.entity_id
_entity_poly.type
_entity_poly.pdbx_seq_one_letter_code
_entity_poly.pdbx_strand_id
1 'polypeptide(L)'
;MSNQQNSLGPLQQDEAYELSFRLRLPTPARPKACVVLLHGVGSSETSLADLAMSIHPDTLVVFPRGPVQFAPGQFGWFHVAFTPGGPSIDATEANGSRLSLVRFLEQLQSAYGVAPQDTVIAGFSQGGILSASVALSEPEHVAGFAVLSGRILPELEAHFASTQRLAHLRGFIAHGEYDSKLPKAWAQRADQWLEKLGVARATHFYPIDHGISAEMQTDFLDWLEQ
;
A
#
# COMPACT_ATOMS: atom_id res chain seq x y z
N MET A 1 33.79 -1.66 -6.51
CA MET A 1 32.48 -2.02 -5.95
C MET A 1 31.52 -2.05 -7.13
N SER A 2 31.03 -3.24 -7.50
CA SER A 2 30.10 -3.37 -8.63
C SER A 2 28.79 -2.66 -8.26
N ASN A 3 28.41 -1.67 -9.04
CA ASN A 3 27.10 -1.03 -8.97
C ASN A 3 26.05 -2.10 -9.33
N GLN A 4 25.57 -2.86 -8.35
CA GLN A 4 24.44 -3.77 -8.58
C GLN A 4 23.22 -2.86 -8.78
N GLN A 5 22.78 -2.73 -10.02
CA GLN A 5 21.55 -2.04 -10.36
C GLN A 5 20.37 -2.71 -9.65
N ASN A 6 19.55 -1.93 -8.98
CA ASN A 6 18.29 -2.42 -8.41
C ASN A 6 17.44 -3.06 -9.52
N SER A 7 16.86 -4.22 -9.24
CA SER A 7 16.02 -4.96 -10.17
C SER A 7 14.89 -5.67 -9.42
N LEU A 8 13.88 -6.10 -10.16
CA LEU A 8 12.81 -6.91 -9.60
C LEU A 8 13.20 -8.39 -9.62
N GLY A 9 13.11 -9.05 -8.46
CA GLY A 9 13.38 -10.48 -8.31
C GLY A 9 12.31 -11.38 -8.93
N PRO A 10 12.54 -12.70 -8.98
CA PRO A 10 11.54 -13.66 -9.42
C PRO A 10 10.31 -13.67 -8.52
N LEU A 11 9.17 -14.11 -9.07
CA LEU A 11 7.97 -14.33 -8.28
C LEU A 11 8.22 -15.50 -7.32
N GLN A 12 8.00 -15.26 -6.05
CA GLN A 12 8.02 -16.27 -5.00
C GLN A 12 6.58 -16.78 -4.78
N GLN A 13 6.45 -18.10 -4.81
CA GLN A 13 5.19 -18.83 -4.59
C GLN A 13 5.50 -19.97 -3.61
N ASP A 14 5.60 -19.60 -2.34
CA ASP A 14 5.94 -20.51 -1.26
C ASP A 14 4.75 -20.61 -0.29
N GLU A 15 4.36 -21.83 0.07
CA GLU A 15 3.25 -22.11 1.00
C GLU A 15 3.45 -21.54 2.40
N ALA A 16 4.69 -21.14 2.74
CA ALA A 16 4.99 -20.41 3.97
C ALA A 16 4.40 -19.00 4.01
N TYR A 17 3.99 -18.46 2.86
CA TYR A 17 3.44 -17.11 2.75
C TYR A 17 2.01 -17.12 2.21
N GLU A 18 1.17 -16.30 2.80
CA GLU A 18 -0.23 -16.11 2.41
C GLU A 18 -0.40 -15.63 0.96
N LEU A 19 0.56 -14.83 0.45
CA LEU A 19 0.52 -14.22 -0.88
C LEU A 19 1.79 -14.53 -1.66
N SER A 20 1.66 -14.71 -2.97
CA SER A 20 2.81 -14.67 -3.88
C SER A 20 3.36 -13.25 -3.96
N PHE A 21 4.68 -13.10 -4.06
CA PHE A 21 5.32 -11.78 -4.05
C PHE A 21 6.64 -11.75 -4.79
N ARG A 22 7.15 -10.55 -5.07
CA ARG A 22 8.52 -10.30 -5.52
C ARG A 22 9.25 -9.41 -4.52
N LEU A 23 10.58 -9.44 -4.62
CA LEU A 23 11.46 -8.56 -3.86
C LEU A 23 12.23 -7.65 -4.80
N ARG A 24 12.57 -6.45 -4.33
CA ARG A 24 13.63 -5.67 -4.96
C ARG A 24 14.97 -6.33 -4.69
N LEU A 25 15.81 -6.44 -5.71
CA LEU A 25 17.17 -6.95 -5.62
C LEU A 25 18.19 -5.81 -5.74
N PRO A 26 19.34 -5.91 -5.04
CA PRO A 26 19.68 -6.95 -4.08
C PRO A 26 18.84 -6.81 -2.78
N THR A 27 18.43 -7.96 -2.23
CA THR A 27 17.76 -7.97 -0.93
C THR A 27 18.79 -7.73 0.17
N PRO A 28 18.59 -6.76 1.09
CA PRO A 28 19.52 -6.54 2.19
C PRO A 28 19.57 -7.75 3.12
N ALA A 29 20.79 -8.16 3.51
CA ALA A 29 21.00 -9.32 4.39
C ALA A 29 20.44 -9.10 5.81
N ARG A 30 20.36 -7.85 6.24
CA ARG A 30 19.76 -7.41 7.52
C ARG A 30 18.99 -6.11 7.25
N PRO A 31 17.73 -6.21 6.82
CA PRO A 31 16.93 -5.01 6.54
C PRO A 31 16.72 -4.18 7.81
N LYS A 32 16.84 -2.86 7.67
CA LYS A 32 16.55 -1.90 8.74
C LYS A 32 15.09 -1.47 8.73
N ALA A 33 14.44 -1.60 7.58
CA ALA A 33 13.03 -1.27 7.39
C ALA A 33 12.42 -2.20 6.33
N CYS A 34 11.10 -2.23 6.28
CA CYS A 34 10.33 -2.93 5.24
C CYS A 34 9.30 -1.98 4.61
N VAL A 35 9.21 -1.97 3.29
CA VAL A 35 8.15 -1.30 2.55
C VAL A 35 7.42 -2.31 1.68
N VAL A 36 6.11 -2.46 1.91
CA VAL A 36 5.24 -3.34 1.13
C VAL A 36 4.42 -2.49 0.16
N LEU A 37 4.59 -2.72 -1.15
CA LEU A 37 4.00 -1.93 -2.23
C LEU A 37 2.88 -2.68 -2.94
N LEU A 38 1.65 -2.21 -2.77
CA LEU A 38 0.43 -2.84 -3.28
C LEU A 38 0.00 -2.22 -4.62
N HIS A 39 -0.12 -3.05 -5.66
CA HIS A 39 -0.55 -2.61 -6.98
C HIS A 39 -2.05 -2.28 -7.06
N GLY A 40 -2.45 -1.55 -8.11
CA GLY A 40 -3.85 -1.26 -8.43
C GLY A 40 -4.56 -2.43 -9.11
N VAL A 41 -5.90 -2.35 -9.19
CA VAL A 41 -6.74 -3.34 -9.89
C VAL A 41 -6.37 -3.44 -11.38
N GLY A 42 -6.39 -4.65 -11.92
CA GLY A 42 -6.06 -4.92 -13.34
C GLY A 42 -4.57 -4.86 -13.66
N SER A 43 -3.72 -4.73 -12.63
CA SER A 43 -2.26 -4.66 -12.73
C SER A 43 -1.61 -5.90 -12.10
N SER A 44 -0.35 -5.81 -11.71
CA SER A 44 0.38 -6.91 -11.09
C SER A 44 1.42 -6.38 -10.08
N GLU A 45 2.07 -7.28 -9.39
CA GLU A 45 3.16 -7.02 -8.45
C GLU A 45 4.38 -6.33 -9.09
N THR A 46 4.40 -6.17 -10.41
CA THR A 46 5.53 -5.50 -11.09
C THR A 46 5.32 -4.01 -11.32
N SER A 47 4.09 -3.51 -11.15
CA SER A 47 3.71 -2.16 -11.60
C SER A 47 4.31 -1.02 -10.80
N LEU A 48 4.72 -1.26 -9.56
CA LEU A 48 5.36 -0.25 -8.70
C LEU A 48 6.88 -0.46 -8.57
N ALA A 49 7.48 -1.25 -9.46
CA ALA A 49 8.91 -1.54 -9.42
C ALA A 49 9.76 -0.26 -9.54
N ASP A 50 9.41 0.64 -10.47
CA ASP A 50 10.15 1.89 -10.69
C ASP A 50 10.14 2.81 -9.45
N LEU A 51 9.00 2.91 -8.77
CA LEU A 51 8.88 3.65 -7.50
C LEU A 51 9.86 3.14 -6.44
N ALA A 52 10.06 1.84 -6.40
CA ALA A 52 10.92 1.18 -5.41
C ALA A 52 12.42 1.34 -5.67
N MET A 53 12.84 1.68 -6.88
CA MET A 53 14.27 1.75 -7.22
C MET A 53 15.00 2.86 -6.46
N SER A 54 14.28 3.88 -6.01
CA SER A 54 14.82 5.01 -5.24
C SER A 54 14.70 4.84 -3.72
N ILE A 55 14.04 3.80 -3.23
CA ILE A 55 13.95 3.51 -1.79
C ILE A 55 15.33 3.07 -1.27
N HIS A 56 15.67 3.49 -0.03
CA HIS A 56 16.97 3.23 0.58
C HIS A 56 17.40 1.75 0.45
N PRO A 57 18.67 1.45 0.12
CA PRO A 57 19.13 0.07 -0.14
C PRO A 57 19.03 -0.88 1.07
N ASP A 58 19.09 -0.37 2.30
CA ASP A 58 18.92 -1.15 3.53
C ASP A 58 17.45 -1.52 3.81
N THR A 59 16.51 -1.07 2.97
CA THR A 59 15.08 -1.36 3.10
C THR A 59 14.72 -2.62 2.31
N LEU A 60 14.05 -3.57 2.95
CA LEU A 60 13.37 -4.68 2.29
C LEU A 60 12.16 -4.11 1.52
N VAL A 61 12.15 -4.24 0.20
CA VAL A 61 11.00 -3.81 -0.61
C VAL A 61 10.30 -5.02 -1.18
N VAL A 62 9.02 -5.14 -0.89
CA VAL A 62 8.18 -6.31 -1.17
C VAL A 62 6.99 -5.91 -2.03
N PHE A 63 6.71 -6.68 -3.06
CA PHE A 63 5.62 -6.46 -4.00
C PHE A 63 4.70 -7.68 -4.00
N PRO A 64 3.68 -7.74 -3.14
CA PRO A 64 2.73 -8.84 -3.16
C PRO A 64 1.80 -8.74 -4.37
N ARG A 65 1.37 -9.91 -4.86
CA ARG A 65 0.36 -10.06 -5.90
C ARG A 65 -1.01 -10.19 -5.27
N GLY A 66 -1.95 -9.37 -5.72
CA GLY A 66 -3.36 -9.49 -5.32
C GLY A 66 -3.94 -10.87 -5.66
N PRO A 67 -4.79 -11.45 -4.80
CA PRO A 67 -5.27 -12.83 -4.95
C PRO A 67 -6.31 -13.01 -6.05
N VAL A 68 -6.96 -11.93 -6.52
CA VAL A 68 -8.02 -11.99 -7.54
C VAL A 68 -7.39 -11.82 -8.91
N GLN A 69 -7.48 -12.85 -9.75
CA GLN A 69 -7.03 -12.79 -11.15
C GLN A 69 -8.19 -12.45 -12.08
N PHE A 70 -8.11 -11.32 -12.78
CA PHE A 70 -9.11 -10.88 -13.77
C PHE A 70 -8.83 -11.40 -15.18
N ALA A 71 -7.54 -11.48 -15.55
CA ALA A 71 -7.04 -11.98 -16.81
C ALA A 71 -5.56 -12.41 -16.67
N PRO A 72 -4.95 -13.07 -17.66
CA PRO A 72 -3.51 -13.36 -17.62
C PRO A 72 -2.67 -12.09 -17.37
N GLY A 73 -1.91 -12.08 -16.27
CA GLY A 73 -1.09 -10.94 -15.86
C GLY A 73 -1.86 -9.77 -15.24
N GLN A 74 -3.16 -9.86 -15.05
CA GLN A 74 -3.99 -8.82 -14.45
C GLN A 74 -4.62 -9.31 -13.14
N PHE A 75 -4.24 -8.69 -12.05
CA PHE A 75 -4.64 -9.05 -10.69
C PHE A 75 -5.27 -7.86 -9.96
N GLY A 76 -5.87 -8.12 -8.84
CA GLY A 76 -6.38 -7.14 -7.91
C GLY A 76 -6.68 -7.77 -6.57
N TRP A 77 -7.24 -6.97 -5.69
CA TRP A 77 -7.47 -7.36 -4.29
C TRP A 77 -8.93 -7.75 -4.03
N PHE A 78 -9.84 -7.16 -4.78
CA PHE A 78 -11.28 -7.41 -4.71
C PHE A 78 -11.96 -6.96 -6.01
N HIS A 79 -13.15 -7.49 -6.28
CA HIS A 79 -13.94 -7.06 -7.42
C HIS A 79 -14.50 -5.65 -7.21
N VAL A 80 -14.45 -4.86 -8.27
CA VAL A 80 -15.01 -3.51 -8.34
C VAL A 80 -15.79 -3.32 -9.63
N ALA A 81 -17.01 -2.81 -9.54
CA ALA A 81 -17.82 -2.39 -10.68
C ALA A 81 -17.90 -0.85 -10.68
N PHE A 82 -17.60 -0.23 -11.81
CA PHE A 82 -17.77 1.21 -12.00
C PHE A 82 -19.18 1.47 -12.47
N THR A 83 -19.99 2.13 -11.64
CA THR A 83 -21.38 2.46 -11.92
C THR A 83 -21.57 3.97 -12.06
N PRO A 84 -22.69 4.45 -12.63
CA PRO A 84 -23.00 5.88 -12.65
C PRO A 84 -23.02 6.53 -11.25
N GLY A 85 -23.27 5.75 -10.19
CA GLY A 85 -23.21 6.20 -8.80
C GLY A 85 -21.81 6.14 -8.17
N GLY A 86 -20.78 5.77 -8.93
CA GLY A 86 -19.41 5.57 -8.49
C GLY A 86 -19.01 4.10 -8.37
N PRO A 87 -17.80 3.80 -7.88
CA PRO A 87 -17.33 2.43 -7.71
C PRO A 87 -18.12 1.69 -6.64
N SER A 88 -18.67 0.54 -7.01
CA SER A 88 -19.28 -0.45 -6.12
C SER A 88 -18.28 -1.59 -5.89
N ILE A 89 -18.02 -1.95 -4.65
CA ILE A 89 -17.05 -2.98 -4.27
C ILE A 89 -17.71 -4.17 -3.59
N ASP A 90 -17.04 -5.31 -3.64
CA ASP A 90 -17.32 -6.41 -2.73
C ASP A 90 -16.57 -6.21 -1.41
N ALA A 91 -17.31 -5.79 -0.38
CA ALA A 91 -16.73 -5.51 0.94
C ALA A 91 -16.22 -6.79 1.63
N THR A 92 -16.81 -7.95 1.34
CA THR A 92 -16.37 -9.24 1.88
C THR A 92 -15.01 -9.63 1.31
N GLU A 93 -14.83 -9.51 -0.01
CA GLU A 93 -13.53 -9.74 -0.65
C GLU A 93 -12.48 -8.73 -0.20
N ALA A 94 -12.85 -7.45 -0.10
CA ALA A 94 -11.95 -6.41 0.39
C ALA A 94 -11.46 -6.73 1.82
N ASN A 95 -12.35 -7.15 2.70
CA ASN A 95 -12.00 -7.59 4.05
C ASN A 95 -11.16 -8.88 4.04
N GLY A 96 -11.46 -9.84 3.17
CA GLY A 96 -10.65 -11.05 2.98
C GLY A 96 -9.21 -10.72 2.60
N SER A 97 -9.02 -9.85 1.60
CA SER A 97 -7.68 -9.39 1.17
C SER A 97 -6.96 -8.59 2.24
N ARG A 98 -7.67 -7.79 3.04
CA ARG A 98 -7.10 -7.12 4.22
C ARG A 98 -6.53 -8.13 5.21
N LEU A 99 -7.29 -9.17 5.56
CA LEU A 99 -6.85 -10.23 6.47
C LEU A 99 -5.67 -11.03 5.92
N SER A 100 -5.66 -11.32 4.62
CA SER A 100 -4.53 -11.98 3.95
C SER A 100 -3.26 -11.12 4.01
N LEU A 101 -3.38 -9.81 3.83
CA LEU A 101 -2.25 -8.88 3.96
C LEU A 101 -1.72 -8.80 5.39
N VAL A 102 -2.56 -8.84 6.41
CA VAL A 102 -2.13 -8.87 7.81
C VAL A 102 -1.28 -10.12 8.07
N ARG A 103 -1.78 -11.31 7.71
CA ARG A 103 -1.02 -12.56 7.84
C ARG A 103 0.30 -12.53 7.06
N PHE A 104 0.27 -11.98 5.86
CA PHE A 104 1.45 -11.83 5.03
C PHE A 104 2.50 -10.90 5.66
N LEU A 105 2.10 -9.78 6.28
CA LEU A 105 3.00 -8.89 7.02
C LEU A 105 3.68 -9.63 8.19
N GLU A 106 2.92 -10.38 8.99
CA GLU A 106 3.47 -11.19 10.09
C GLU A 106 4.53 -12.19 9.60
N GLN A 107 4.24 -12.88 8.49
CA GLN A 107 5.14 -13.84 7.88
C GLN A 107 6.43 -13.17 7.38
N LEU A 108 6.33 -12.02 6.71
CA LEU A 108 7.49 -11.24 6.25
C LEU A 108 8.34 -10.76 7.42
N GLN A 109 7.72 -10.17 8.44
CA GLN A 109 8.40 -9.64 9.62
C GLN A 109 9.16 -10.74 10.35
N SER A 110 8.55 -11.91 10.52
CA SER A 110 9.20 -13.08 11.11
C SER A 110 10.36 -13.60 10.26
N ALA A 111 10.17 -13.74 8.95
CA ALA A 111 11.16 -14.33 8.06
C ALA A 111 12.39 -13.44 7.85
N TYR A 112 12.20 -12.12 7.78
CA TYR A 112 13.29 -11.16 7.50
C TYR A 112 13.78 -10.43 8.75
N GLY A 113 13.19 -10.65 9.91
CA GLY A 113 13.60 -10.03 11.18
C GLY A 113 13.37 -8.51 11.19
N VAL A 114 12.33 -8.02 10.54
CA VAL A 114 11.95 -6.60 10.54
C VAL A 114 10.80 -6.39 11.51
N ALA A 115 10.91 -5.36 12.35
CA ALA A 115 9.88 -5.09 13.33
C ALA A 115 8.68 -4.32 12.72
N PRO A 116 7.46 -4.43 13.29
CA PRO A 116 6.29 -3.67 12.85
C PRO A 116 6.52 -2.16 12.81
N GLN A 117 7.23 -1.61 13.80
CA GLN A 117 7.57 -0.17 13.85
C GLN A 117 8.55 0.29 12.76
N ASP A 118 9.16 -0.63 12.03
CA ASP A 118 10.05 -0.36 10.89
C ASP A 118 9.40 -0.78 9.56
N THR A 119 8.09 -1.09 9.58
CA THR A 119 7.32 -1.55 8.42
C THR A 119 6.32 -0.49 7.96
N VAL A 120 6.34 -0.18 6.67
CA VAL A 120 5.35 0.68 6.01
C VAL A 120 4.63 -0.12 4.93
N ILE A 121 3.30 0.03 4.85
CA ILE A 121 2.49 -0.49 3.76
C ILE A 121 2.00 0.67 2.89
N ALA A 122 2.22 0.60 1.59
CA ALA A 122 1.85 1.65 0.66
C ALA A 122 1.23 1.05 -0.61
N GLY A 123 0.42 1.79 -1.31
CA GLY A 123 -0.14 1.26 -2.55
C GLY A 123 -0.80 2.30 -3.43
N PHE A 124 -0.98 1.91 -4.69
CA PHE A 124 -1.64 2.70 -5.70
C PHE A 124 -3.09 2.25 -5.89
N SER A 125 -4.02 3.20 -6.00
CA SER A 125 -5.43 2.95 -6.30
C SER A 125 -6.03 1.90 -5.33
N GLN A 126 -6.45 0.73 -5.80
CA GLN A 126 -6.97 -0.36 -4.97
C GLN A 126 -5.95 -0.83 -3.91
N GLY A 127 -4.64 -0.83 -4.26
CA GLY A 127 -3.57 -1.11 -3.29
C GLY A 127 -3.48 -0.05 -2.19
N GLY A 128 -3.67 1.24 -2.52
CA GLY A 128 -3.73 2.32 -1.53
C GLY A 128 -4.94 2.20 -0.61
N ILE A 129 -6.07 1.74 -1.12
CA ILE A 129 -7.26 1.42 -0.33
C ILE A 129 -6.92 0.35 0.72
N LEU A 130 -6.26 -0.74 0.32
CA LEU A 130 -5.93 -1.82 1.25
C LEU A 130 -4.82 -1.44 2.21
N SER A 131 -3.85 -0.61 1.81
CA SER A 131 -2.81 -0.13 2.73
C SER A 131 -3.42 0.63 3.92
N ALA A 132 -4.36 1.53 3.65
CA ALA A 132 -5.11 2.23 4.70
C ALA A 132 -5.98 1.25 5.51
N SER A 133 -6.66 0.31 4.86
CA SER A 133 -7.55 -0.64 5.53
C SER A 133 -6.79 -1.54 6.51
N VAL A 134 -5.61 -2.04 6.13
CA VAL A 134 -4.71 -2.82 7.02
C VAL A 134 -4.26 -1.96 8.21
N ALA A 135 -3.68 -0.79 7.94
CA ALA A 135 -3.11 0.05 8.98
C ALA A 135 -4.17 0.54 9.99
N LEU A 136 -5.36 0.91 9.51
CA LEU A 136 -6.42 1.41 10.38
C LEU A 136 -7.13 0.32 11.19
N SER A 137 -7.07 -0.94 10.75
CA SER A 137 -7.70 -2.04 11.49
C SER A 137 -6.74 -2.79 12.41
N GLU A 138 -5.50 -3.02 11.96
CA GLU A 138 -4.47 -3.76 12.69
C GLU A 138 -3.16 -2.92 12.77
N PRO A 139 -3.21 -1.78 13.48
CA PRO A 139 -2.12 -0.80 13.50
C PRO A 139 -0.81 -1.35 14.10
N GLU A 140 -0.86 -2.43 14.85
CA GLU A 140 0.31 -3.04 15.50
C GLU A 140 1.29 -3.66 14.50
N HIS A 141 0.88 -3.85 13.24
CA HIS A 141 1.72 -4.48 12.21
C HIS A 141 2.52 -3.48 11.38
N VAL A 142 2.27 -2.17 11.50
CA VAL A 142 2.93 -1.16 10.68
C VAL A 142 3.18 0.15 11.44
N ALA A 143 4.24 0.87 11.10
CA ALA A 143 4.50 2.23 11.59
C ALA A 143 3.71 3.29 10.81
N GLY A 144 3.36 2.98 9.55
CA GLY A 144 2.67 3.92 8.70
C GLY A 144 2.14 3.30 7.41
N PHE A 145 1.35 4.09 6.71
CA PHE A 145 0.75 3.68 5.43
C PHE A 145 0.68 4.83 4.43
N ALA A 146 0.69 4.48 3.14
CA ALA A 146 0.50 5.47 2.08
C ALA A 146 -0.62 5.08 1.11
N VAL A 147 -1.43 6.09 0.74
CA VAL A 147 -2.55 6.01 -0.20
C VAL A 147 -2.22 6.87 -1.41
N LEU A 148 -1.73 6.23 -2.48
CA LEU A 148 -1.42 6.89 -3.75
C LEU A 148 -2.62 6.76 -4.69
N SER A 149 -3.32 7.84 -4.96
CA SER A 149 -4.54 7.88 -5.79
C SER A 149 -5.60 6.84 -5.38
N GLY A 150 -5.79 6.67 -4.07
CA GLY A 150 -6.76 5.75 -3.47
C GLY A 150 -7.83 6.46 -2.64
N ARG A 151 -8.51 5.70 -1.79
CA ARG A 151 -9.48 6.20 -0.80
C ARG A 151 -9.46 5.35 0.47
N ILE A 152 -10.04 5.85 1.55
CA ILE A 152 -10.39 5.02 2.72
C ILE A 152 -11.80 4.46 2.50
N LEU A 153 -12.00 3.15 2.74
CA LEU A 153 -13.29 2.47 2.56
C LEU A 153 -14.18 2.65 3.78
N PRO A 154 -15.32 3.36 3.66
CA PRO A 154 -16.33 3.39 4.71
C PRO A 154 -16.89 2.01 5.04
N GLU A 155 -16.92 1.12 4.05
CA GLU A 155 -17.42 -0.24 4.17
C GLU A 155 -16.61 -1.09 5.18
N LEU A 156 -15.38 -0.68 5.49
CA LEU A 156 -14.51 -1.35 6.47
C LEU A 156 -14.36 -0.58 7.79
N GLU A 157 -15.07 0.54 7.99
CA GLU A 157 -15.00 1.35 9.20
C GLU A 157 -15.26 0.55 10.50
N ALA A 158 -16.16 -0.42 10.45
CA ALA A 158 -16.47 -1.28 11.58
C ALA A 158 -15.28 -2.13 12.08
N HIS A 159 -14.23 -2.24 11.28
CA HIS A 159 -12.99 -2.96 11.62
C HIS A 159 -11.89 -2.03 12.13
N PHE A 160 -12.06 -0.70 12.07
CA PHE A 160 -11.01 0.22 12.47
C PHE A 160 -10.74 0.16 13.97
N ALA A 161 -9.47 0.25 14.30
CA ALA A 161 -9.01 0.26 15.69
C ALA A 161 -9.41 1.55 16.41
N SER A 162 -9.38 1.54 17.74
CA SER A 162 -9.62 2.74 18.53
C SER A 162 -8.54 3.80 18.28
N THR A 163 -8.87 5.07 18.48
CA THR A 163 -7.94 6.19 18.34
C THR A 163 -6.67 6.01 19.17
N GLN A 164 -6.77 5.39 20.35
CA GLN A 164 -5.61 5.08 21.19
C GLN A 164 -4.65 4.10 20.51
N ARG A 165 -5.15 3.06 19.84
CA ARG A 165 -4.33 2.09 19.08
C ARG A 165 -3.71 2.73 17.84
N LEU A 166 -4.40 3.70 17.23
CA LEU A 166 -3.96 4.39 16.01
C LEU A 166 -2.92 5.50 16.26
N ALA A 167 -2.69 5.91 17.51
CA ALA A 167 -1.93 7.11 17.85
C ALA A 167 -0.45 7.10 17.40
N HIS A 168 0.14 5.93 17.13
CA HIS A 168 1.52 5.80 16.66
C HIS A 168 1.64 5.82 15.13
N LEU A 169 0.52 5.68 14.41
CA LEU A 169 0.54 5.62 12.95
C LEU A 169 0.84 6.98 12.32
N ARG A 170 1.52 6.91 11.19
CA ARG A 170 1.65 8.02 10.24
C ARG A 170 1.06 7.65 8.89
N GLY A 171 0.26 8.55 8.32
CA GLY A 171 -0.39 8.39 7.04
C GLY A 171 0.19 9.33 5.99
N PHE A 172 0.26 8.87 4.73
CA PHE A 172 0.56 9.69 3.57
C PHE A 172 -0.55 9.54 2.55
N ILE A 173 -1.15 10.65 2.12
CA ILE A 173 -2.17 10.70 1.08
C ILE A 173 -1.64 11.54 -0.07
N ALA A 174 -1.58 10.96 -1.26
CA ALA A 174 -1.19 11.64 -2.48
C ALA A 174 -2.23 11.38 -3.57
N HIS A 175 -2.75 12.44 -4.23
CA HIS A 175 -3.88 12.31 -5.14
C HIS A 175 -3.82 13.28 -6.30
N GLY A 176 -4.29 12.83 -7.47
CA GLY A 176 -4.45 13.68 -8.64
C GLY A 176 -5.63 14.66 -8.50
N GLU A 177 -5.41 15.94 -8.81
CA GLU A 177 -6.47 16.94 -8.77
C GLU A 177 -7.58 16.69 -9.80
N TYR A 178 -7.20 16.04 -10.90
CA TYR A 178 -8.07 15.75 -12.04
C TYR A 178 -8.40 14.26 -12.16
N ASP A 179 -8.23 13.49 -11.06
CA ASP A 179 -8.45 12.05 -11.04
C ASP A 179 -9.87 11.70 -11.49
N SER A 180 -9.95 11.11 -12.69
CA SER A 180 -11.21 10.76 -13.36
C SER A 180 -11.79 9.42 -12.88
N LYS A 181 -11.04 8.63 -12.12
CA LYS A 181 -11.46 7.32 -11.56
C LYS A 181 -11.95 7.45 -10.13
N LEU A 182 -11.16 8.14 -9.31
CA LEU A 182 -11.46 8.41 -7.90
C LEU A 182 -11.37 9.92 -7.65
N PRO A 183 -12.50 10.65 -7.68
CA PRO A 183 -12.49 12.10 -7.54
C PRO A 183 -11.73 12.60 -6.31
N LYS A 184 -11.00 13.72 -6.44
CA LYS A 184 -10.21 14.39 -5.37
C LYS A 184 -10.96 14.47 -4.01
N ALA A 185 -12.28 14.61 -4.04
CA ALA A 185 -13.11 14.65 -2.83
C ALA A 185 -12.94 13.40 -1.94
N TRP A 186 -12.54 12.26 -2.50
CA TRP A 186 -12.28 11.05 -1.72
C TRP A 186 -11.00 11.16 -0.88
N ALA A 187 -9.95 11.75 -1.44
CA ALA A 187 -8.72 12.03 -0.70
C ALA A 187 -8.94 13.09 0.39
N GLN A 188 -9.74 14.12 0.11
CA GLN A 188 -10.12 15.12 1.09
C GLN A 188 -10.93 14.50 2.26
N ARG A 189 -11.85 13.58 1.96
CA ARG A 189 -12.57 12.82 2.99
C ARG A 189 -11.64 11.92 3.80
N ALA A 190 -10.67 11.26 3.15
CA ALA A 190 -9.67 10.44 3.81
C ALA A 190 -8.84 11.28 4.78
N ASP A 191 -8.37 12.46 4.37
CA ASP A 191 -7.65 13.41 5.22
C ASP A 191 -8.45 13.79 6.48
N GLN A 192 -9.71 14.23 6.28
CA GLN A 192 -10.62 14.60 7.37
C GLN A 192 -10.90 13.40 8.31
N TRP A 193 -10.96 12.21 7.77
CA TRP A 193 -11.20 11.00 8.56
C TRP A 193 -10.00 10.65 9.44
N LEU A 194 -8.79 10.71 8.87
CA LEU A 194 -7.55 10.51 9.63
C LEU A 194 -7.37 11.56 10.73
N GLU A 195 -7.80 12.82 10.47
CA GLU A 195 -7.83 13.86 11.51
C GLU A 195 -8.72 13.46 12.69
N LYS A 196 -9.94 13.01 12.41
CA LYS A 196 -10.90 12.56 13.45
C LYS A 196 -10.39 11.35 14.21
N LEU A 197 -9.63 10.47 13.56
CA LEU A 197 -9.03 9.30 14.17
C LEU A 197 -7.74 9.61 14.94
N GLY A 198 -7.23 10.85 14.87
CA GLY A 198 -6.00 11.27 15.55
C GLY A 198 -4.73 10.72 14.91
N VAL A 199 -4.78 10.29 13.65
CA VAL A 199 -3.61 9.80 12.91
C VAL A 199 -2.81 10.97 12.35
N ALA A 200 -1.49 11.01 12.65
CA ALA A 200 -0.57 11.97 12.03
C ALA A 200 -0.52 11.74 10.52
N ARG A 201 -0.66 12.79 9.72
CA ARG A 201 -0.78 12.64 8.25
C ARG A 201 -0.15 13.79 7.47
N ALA A 202 0.26 13.47 6.24
CA ALA A 202 0.61 14.43 5.18
C ALA A 202 -0.31 14.16 3.99
N THR A 203 -0.90 15.23 3.42
CA THR A 203 -1.82 15.12 2.28
C THR A 203 -1.40 16.08 1.17
N HIS A 204 -1.16 15.53 -0.03
CA HIS A 204 -0.66 16.26 -1.19
C HIS A 204 -1.57 16.05 -2.40
N PHE A 205 -1.75 17.10 -3.20
CA PHE A 205 -2.51 17.07 -4.44
C PHE A 205 -1.63 17.52 -5.60
N TYR A 206 -1.78 16.85 -6.75
CA TYR A 206 -0.92 17.05 -7.93
C TYR A 206 -1.78 17.29 -9.17
N PRO A 207 -1.34 18.12 -10.14
CA PRO A 207 -2.12 18.46 -11.34
C PRO A 207 -2.10 17.32 -12.38
N ILE A 208 -2.50 16.11 -11.97
CA ILE A 208 -2.56 14.90 -12.80
C ILE A 208 -3.91 14.21 -12.69
N ASP A 209 -4.18 13.28 -13.62
CA ASP A 209 -5.27 12.32 -13.57
C ASP A 209 -4.89 11.12 -12.63
N HIS A 210 -5.54 9.98 -12.79
CA HIS A 210 -5.33 8.76 -11.99
C HIS A 210 -3.97 8.13 -12.27
N GLY A 211 -2.95 8.47 -11.48
CA GLY A 211 -1.58 8.02 -11.70
C GLY A 211 -0.62 8.41 -10.58
N ILE A 212 0.67 8.20 -10.80
CA ILE A 212 1.77 8.61 -9.93
C ILE A 212 2.69 9.52 -10.74
N SER A 213 2.81 10.79 -10.35
CA SER A 213 3.77 11.74 -10.96
C SER A 213 5.15 11.62 -10.32
N ALA A 214 6.16 12.19 -10.99
CA ALA A 214 7.51 12.27 -10.43
C ALA A 214 7.56 13.06 -9.11
N GLU A 215 6.77 14.14 -9.00
CA GLU A 215 6.63 14.93 -7.79
C GLU A 215 6.00 14.11 -6.65
N MET A 216 4.89 13.42 -6.94
CA MET A 216 4.25 12.50 -5.97
C MET A 216 5.23 11.42 -5.49
N GLN A 217 6.06 10.87 -6.40
CA GLN A 217 7.09 9.90 -6.06
C GLN A 217 8.13 10.52 -5.12
N THR A 218 8.60 11.73 -5.40
CA THR A 218 9.58 12.43 -4.56
C THR A 218 9.03 12.66 -3.16
N ASP A 219 7.84 13.24 -3.04
CA ASP A 219 7.21 13.51 -1.74
C ASP A 219 6.95 12.23 -0.94
N PHE A 220 6.58 11.13 -1.60
CA PHE A 220 6.44 9.83 -0.95
C PHE A 220 7.77 9.28 -0.42
N LEU A 221 8.86 9.41 -1.19
CA LEU A 221 10.18 8.97 -0.77
C LEU A 221 10.69 9.80 0.41
N ASP A 222 10.52 11.14 0.37
CA ASP A 222 10.87 12.04 1.47
C ASP A 222 10.07 11.72 2.75
N TRP A 223 8.79 11.36 2.58
CA TRP A 223 7.96 10.94 3.72
C TRP A 223 8.40 9.59 4.31
N LEU A 224 8.90 8.66 3.49
CA LEU A 224 9.42 7.38 3.99
C LEU A 224 10.66 7.55 4.88
N GLU A 225 11.47 8.58 4.65
CA GLU A 225 12.72 8.85 5.38
C GLU A 225 12.51 9.58 6.72
N GLN A 226 11.31 10.05 7.03
CA GLN A 226 10.95 10.71 8.31
C GLN A 226 10.74 9.71 9.42
#